data_4c3e7f5c54249859e1237247ee6722bb
#
_entry.id   4c3e7f5c54249859e1237247ee6722bb
#
_cell.length_a   1.000
_cell.length_b   1.000
_cell.length_c   1.000
_cell.angle_alpha   90.00
_cell.angle_beta   90.00
_cell.angle_gamma   90.00
#
_symmetry.space_group_name_H-M   'P 1'
#
loop_
_entity.id
_entity.type
_entity.pdbx_description
1 polymer ?
#
loop_
_entity_poly.entity_id
_entity_poly.type
_entity_poly.pdbx_seq_one_letter_code
_entity_poly.pdbx_strand_id
1 'polypeptide(L)' 'MNRTEALRILGLDEDATLADIKTAYKETAQILHPDRFATNKKLQDRATEQFKNLQEAYEYL' A
#
# COMPACT_ATOMS: atom_id res chain seq x y z
N MET A 1 -13.25 5.48 -3.70
CA MET A 1 -12.17 4.72 -4.37
C MET A 1 -12.78 3.88 -5.48
N ASN A 2 -12.02 3.62 -6.53
CA ASN A 2 -12.42 2.74 -7.63
C ASN A 2 -11.27 1.78 -7.95
N ARG A 3 -11.49 0.83 -8.87
CA ARG A 3 -10.49 -0.18 -9.21
C ARG A 3 -9.19 0.45 -9.73
N THR A 4 -9.28 1.41 -10.64
CA THR A 4 -8.10 2.08 -11.20
C THR A 4 -7.28 2.75 -10.10
N GLU A 5 -7.94 3.45 -9.20
CA GLU A 5 -7.30 4.13 -8.09
C GLU A 5 -6.64 3.15 -7.12
N ALA A 6 -7.35 2.07 -6.78
CA ALA A 6 -6.82 1.03 -5.90
C ALA A 6 -5.58 0.36 -6.50
N LEU A 7 -5.62 0.02 -7.79
CA LEU A 7 -4.46 -0.56 -8.47
C LEU A 7 -3.28 0.41 -8.50
N ARG A 8 -3.56 1.69 -8.71
CA ARG A 8 -2.51 2.72 -8.73
C ARG A 8 -1.82 2.85 -7.38
N ILE A 9 -2.57 2.75 -6.29
CA ILE A 9 -1.99 2.78 -4.94
C ILE A 9 -1.00 1.63 -4.76
N LEU A 10 -1.29 0.47 -5.37
CA LEU A 10 -0.41 -0.69 -5.34
C LEU A 10 0.68 -0.65 -6.41
N GLY A 11 0.69 0.38 -7.27
CA GLY A 11 1.66 0.50 -8.35
C GLY A 11 1.41 -0.47 -9.51
N LEU A 12 0.16 -0.87 -9.71
CA LEU A 12 -0.21 -1.86 -10.72
C LEU A 12 -1.07 -1.26 -11.84
N ASP A 13 -1.13 -1.96 -12.96
CA ASP A 13 -1.96 -1.63 -14.12
C ASP A 13 -3.30 -2.38 -14.08
N GLU A 14 -4.18 -2.02 -15.00
CA GLU A 14 -5.52 -2.61 -15.09
C GLU A 14 -5.50 -4.11 -15.40
N ASP A 15 -4.42 -4.61 -16.00
CA ASP A 15 -4.26 -6.02 -16.35
C ASP A 15 -3.62 -6.85 -15.23
N ALA A 16 -3.45 -6.28 -14.06
CA ALA A 16 -2.87 -6.99 -12.92
C ALA A 16 -3.74 -8.18 -12.51
N THR A 17 -3.09 -9.30 -12.23
CA THR A 17 -3.75 -10.51 -11.73
C THR A 17 -3.92 -10.44 -10.21
N LEU A 18 -4.71 -11.35 -9.66
CA LEU A 18 -4.86 -11.45 -8.22
C LEU A 18 -3.52 -11.74 -7.53
N ALA A 19 -2.68 -12.56 -8.16
CA ALA A 19 -1.33 -12.85 -7.65
C ALA A 19 -0.48 -11.57 -7.61
N ASP A 20 -0.57 -10.74 -8.65
CA ASP A 20 0.15 -9.47 -8.71
C ASP A 20 -0.29 -8.53 -7.58
N ILE A 21 -1.59 -8.49 -7.31
CA ILE A 21 -2.15 -7.65 -6.25
C ILE A 21 -1.61 -8.07 -4.88
N LYS A 22 -1.61 -9.37 -4.61
CA LYS A 22 -1.10 -9.91 -3.33
C LYS A 22 0.38 -9.62 -3.14
N THR A 23 1.16 -9.85 -4.19
CA THR A 23 2.60 -9.60 -4.15
C THR A 23 2.91 -8.13 -3.95
N ALA A 24 2.23 -7.26 -4.70
CA ALA A 24 2.43 -5.81 -4.59
C ALA A 24 2.06 -5.30 -3.20
N TYR A 25 0.96 -5.79 -2.63
CA TYR A 25 0.57 -5.43 -1.27
C TYR A 25 1.65 -5.80 -0.26
N LYS A 26 2.12 -7.04 -0.33
CA LYS A 26 3.14 -7.55 0.60
C LYS A 26 4.43 -6.74 0.52
N GLU A 27 4.90 -6.46 -0.69
CA GLU A 27 6.13 -5.71 -0.90
C GLU A 27 5.99 -4.26 -0.42
N THR A 28 4.89 -3.61 -0.78
CA THR A 28 4.66 -2.22 -0.39
C THR A 28 4.44 -2.09 1.12
N ALA A 29 3.77 -3.06 1.73
CA ALA A 29 3.57 -3.08 3.16
C ALA A 29 4.90 -3.15 3.92
N GLN A 30 5.87 -3.91 3.41
CA GLN A 30 7.21 -3.98 4.02
C GLN A 30 7.93 -2.64 3.95
N ILE A 31 7.79 -1.92 2.84
CA ILE A 31 8.42 -0.60 2.66
C ILE A 31 7.79 0.44 3.58
N LEU A 32 6.46 0.41 3.73
CA LEU A 32 5.70 1.43 4.46
C LEU A 32 5.49 1.12 5.93
N HIS A 33 6.01 0.00 6.43
CA HIS A 33 5.75 -0.39 7.82
C HIS A 33 6.21 0.70 8.79
N PRO A 34 5.35 1.19 9.69
CA PRO A 34 5.68 2.32 10.57
C PRO A 34 6.91 2.10 11.44
N ASP A 35 7.20 0.84 11.80
CA ASP A 35 8.36 0.51 12.63
C ASP A 35 9.69 0.88 11.99
N ARG A 36 9.72 1.00 10.67
CA ARG A 36 10.93 1.41 9.95
C ARG A 36 11.30 2.85 10.24
N PHE A 37 10.37 3.65 10.72
CA PHE A 37 10.55 5.08 10.97
C PHE A 37 10.41 5.42 12.45
N ALA A 38 10.71 4.46 13.32
CA ALA A 38 10.50 4.61 14.76
C ALA A 38 11.26 5.80 15.37
N THR A 39 12.40 6.19 14.76
CA THR A 39 13.22 7.31 15.24
C THR A 39 12.83 8.66 14.63
N ASN A 40 11.86 8.67 13.70
CA ASN A 40 11.42 9.91 13.04
C ASN A 40 9.90 9.92 13.01
N LYS A 41 9.31 10.64 13.95
CA LYS A 41 7.86 10.67 14.12
C LYS A 41 7.12 11.19 12.87
N LYS A 42 7.68 12.19 12.20
CA LYS A 42 7.05 12.74 10.99
C LYS A 42 6.94 11.68 9.89
N LEU A 43 8.02 10.95 9.65
CA LEU A 43 8.02 9.89 8.67
C LEU A 43 7.14 8.71 9.12
N GLN A 44 7.15 8.41 10.41
CA GLN A 44 6.30 7.37 10.96
C GLN A 44 4.82 7.68 10.74
N ASP A 45 4.41 8.91 11.00
CA ASP A 45 3.03 9.33 10.79
C ASP A 45 2.64 9.25 9.32
N ARG A 46 3.54 9.64 8.41
CA ARG A 46 3.31 9.52 6.97
C ARG A 46 3.20 8.06 6.54
N ALA A 47 4.08 7.22 7.04
CA ALA A 47 4.06 5.79 6.74
C ALA A 47 2.76 5.15 7.22
N THR A 48 2.28 5.51 8.40
CA THR A 48 1.02 5.03 8.95
C THR A 48 -0.15 5.40 8.04
N GLU A 49 -0.19 6.64 7.59
CA GLU A 49 -1.25 7.11 6.70
C GLU A 49 -1.22 6.38 5.35
N GLN A 50 -0.03 6.24 4.78
CA GLN A 50 0.14 5.52 3.51
C GLN A 50 -0.20 4.03 3.66
N PHE A 51 0.18 3.43 4.77
CA PHE A 51 -0.13 2.03 5.05
C PHE A 51 -1.64 1.82 5.13
N LYS A 52 -2.35 2.74 5.77
CA LYS A 52 -3.80 2.71 5.85
C LYS A 52 -4.43 2.75 4.47
N ASN A 53 -3.95 3.66 3.62
CA ASN A 53 -4.44 3.77 2.24
C ASN A 53 -4.18 2.48 1.46
N LEU A 54 -3.01 1.89 1.66
CA LEU A 54 -2.65 0.62 1.04
C LEU A 54 -3.61 -0.50 1.45
N GLN A 55 -3.94 -0.59 2.72
CA GLN A 55 -4.87 -1.59 3.22
C GLN A 55 -6.27 -1.40 2.63
N GLU A 56 -6.73 -0.16 2.55
CA GLU A 56 -8.03 0.14 1.96
C GLU A 56 -8.08 -0.25 0.48
N ALA A 57 -7.02 0.03 -0.26
CA ALA A 57 -6.93 -0.34 -1.66
C ALA A 57 -6.95 -1.87 -1.83
N TYR A 58 -6.20 -2.57 -1.00
CA TYR A 58 -6.14 -4.03 -1.05
C TYR A 58 -7.50 -4.66 -0.73
N GLU A 59 -8.19 -4.15 0.28
CA GLU A 59 -9.52 -4.64 0.66
C GLU A 59 -10.55 -4.37 -0.44
N TYR A 60 -10.41 -3.24 -1.12
CA TYR A 60 -11.30 -2.90 -2.23
C TYR A 60 -11.16 -3.91 -3.38
N LEU A 61 -9.96 -4.32 -3.67
CA LEU A 61 -9.69 -5.28 -4.72
C LEU A 61 -9.98 -6.71 -4.26
#